data_6e0951ea091897069be9b8d548679466
#
_entry.id   6e0951ea091897069be9b8d548679466
#
_cell.length_a   1.000
_cell.length_b   1.000
_cell.length_c   1.000
_cell.angle_alpha   90.00
_cell.angle_beta   90.00
_cell.angle_gamma   90.00
#
_symmetry.space_group_name_H-M   'P 1'
#
loop_
_entity.id
_entity.type
_entity.pdbx_description
1 polymer ?
#
loop_
_entity_poly.entity_id
_entity_poly.type
_entity_poly.pdbx_seq_one_letter_code
_entity_poly.pdbx_strand_id
1 'polypeptide(L)'
;MATFVLVPGAWHGSWAFEAVVPLLERAGHAVHALTLTLTGLRPDDDNATVATANLDTHADDVLRLLDRAHITSATLVGHSYGGMVIAAAADRARGGVSRLVHLDAYVPRDGESCWSSTTELYRQAFVAGAASTGYAVRPRDGADPRRRPHPFASLLQTIKLTGTLAQVPRREFIYCSGWEDRTPFAELRTRLQADPEWQVHDLPTGHDAMHEAPDAVAALLLDERLADASTPRRQART
;
A
#
# COMPACT_ATOMS: atom_id res chain seq x y z
N MET A 1 -19.28 -0.13 -11.15
CA MET A 1 -17.94 -0.53 -11.64
C MET A 1 -16.92 0.41 -11.02
N ALA A 2 -15.97 -0.10 -10.26
CA ALA A 2 -14.87 0.67 -9.67
C ALA A 2 -13.56 0.38 -10.41
N THR A 3 -12.56 1.26 -10.26
CA THR A 3 -11.20 1.04 -10.74
C THR A 3 -10.27 0.85 -9.56
N PHE A 4 -9.66 -0.33 -9.46
CA PHE A 4 -8.68 -0.67 -8.44
C PHE A 4 -7.26 -0.45 -8.97
N VAL A 5 -6.42 0.19 -8.15
CA VAL A 5 -4.98 0.30 -8.37
C VAL A 5 -4.29 -0.37 -7.21
N LEU A 6 -3.63 -1.50 -7.46
CA LEU A 6 -3.00 -2.35 -6.46
C LEU A 6 -1.50 -2.07 -6.43
N VAL A 7 -1.01 -1.62 -5.28
CA VAL A 7 0.37 -1.19 -5.06
C VAL A 7 1.07 -2.16 -4.12
N PRO A 8 2.12 -2.86 -4.56
CA PRO A 8 2.77 -3.90 -3.78
C PRO A 8 3.64 -3.33 -2.66
N GLY A 9 3.97 -4.22 -1.73
CA GLY A 9 4.98 -3.97 -0.69
C GLY A 9 6.42 -3.99 -1.22
N ALA A 10 7.35 -3.75 -0.33
CA ALA A 10 8.78 -3.84 -0.62
C ALA A 10 9.13 -5.23 -1.20
N TRP A 11 10.08 -5.24 -2.13
CA TRP A 11 10.57 -6.43 -2.85
C TRP A 11 9.59 -7.08 -3.83
N HIS A 12 8.33 -6.67 -3.87
CA HIS A 12 7.27 -7.27 -4.70
C HIS A 12 7.03 -6.46 -5.98
N GLY A 13 6.52 -7.17 -6.99
CA GLY A 13 5.93 -6.56 -8.19
C GLY A 13 4.43 -6.82 -8.24
N SER A 14 3.80 -6.52 -9.38
CA SER A 14 2.37 -6.74 -9.64
C SER A 14 1.92 -8.19 -9.41
N TRP A 15 2.83 -9.15 -9.56
CA TRP A 15 2.60 -10.57 -9.33
C TRP A 15 2.12 -10.90 -7.91
N ALA A 16 2.38 -10.02 -6.92
CA ALA A 16 1.88 -10.21 -5.56
C ALA A 16 0.36 -10.26 -5.48
N PHE A 17 -0.33 -9.69 -6.47
CA PHE A 17 -1.79 -9.67 -6.55
C PHE A 17 -2.36 -10.63 -7.60
N GLU A 18 -1.54 -11.55 -8.15
CA GLU A 18 -1.96 -12.44 -9.25
C GLU A 18 -3.19 -13.29 -8.93
N ALA A 19 -3.42 -13.63 -7.65
CA ALA A 19 -4.59 -14.36 -7.21
C ALA A 19 -5.82 -13.44 -6.97
N VAL A 20 -5.61 -12.17 -6.61
CA VAL A 20 -6.68 -11.22 -6.30
C VAL A 20 -7.24 -10.55 -7.56
N VAL A 21 -6.38 -10.20 -8.52
CA VAL A 21 -6.77 -9.52 -9.77
C VAL A 21 -7.94 -10.21 -10.48
N PRO A 22 -7.90 -11.51 -10.79
CA PRO A 22 -8.99 -12.16 -11.51
C PRO A 22 -10.29 -12.24 -10.69
N LEU A 23 -10.24 -12.14 -9.36
CA LEU A 23 -11.44 -12.09 -8.51
C LEU A 23 -12.17 -10.75 -8.67
N LEU A 24 -11.43 -9.64 -8.65
CA LEU A 24 -11.98 -8.30 -8.83
C LEU A 24 -12.48 -8.09 -10.28
N GLU A 25 -11.75 -8.58 -11.28
CA GLU A 25 -12.15 -8.50 -12.68
C GLU A 25 -13.43 -9.31 -12.97
N ARG A 26 -13.56 -10.51 -12.41
CA ARG A 26 -14.81 -11.32 -12.52
C ARG A 26 -16.00 -10.64 -11.85
N ALA A 27 -15.77 -9.80 -10.85
CA ALA A 27 -16.81 -8.97 -10.23
C ALA A 27 -17.16 -7.72 -11.06
N GLY A 28 -16.55 -7.54 -12.24
CA GLY A 28 -16.86 -6.45 -13.17
C GLY A 28 -16.13 -5.15 -12.92
N HIS A 29 -14.98 -5.21 -12.24
CA HIS A 29 -14.15 -4.02 -11.94
C HIS A 29 -12.94 -3.93 -12.87
N ALA A 30 -12.45 -2.71 -13.11
CA ALA A 30 -11.16 -2.49 -13.76
C ALA A 30 -10.04 -2.61 -12.71
N VAL A 31 -8.96 -3.36 -13.04
CA VAL A 31 -7.87 -3.61 -12.10
C VAL A 31 -6.51 -3.33 -12.72
N HIS A 32 -5.69 -2.57 -12.02
CA HIS A 32 -4.32 -2.26 -12.40
C HIS A 32 -3.38 -2.65 -11.26
N ALA A 33 -2.67 -3.75 -11.38
CA ALA A 33 -1.62 -4.14 -10.45
C ALA A 33 -0.29 -3.56 -10.91
N LEU A 34 0.35 -2.73 -10.08
CA LEU A 34 1.60 -2.06 -10.38
C LEU A 34 2.82 -2.90 -10.00
N THR A 35 3.87 -2.74 -10.78
CA THR A 35 5.24 -2.97 -10.36
C THR A 35 5.90 -1.60 -10.26
N LEU A 36 6.30 -1.20 -9.06
CA LEU A 36 6.92 0.10 -8.83
C LEU A 36 8.30 0.17 -9.47
N THR A 37 8.72 1.36 -9.89
CA THR A 37 10.02 1.59 -10.49
C THR A 37 11.13 0.99 -9.63
N LEU A 38 11.95 0.12 -10.22
CA LEU A 38 13.11 -0.56 -9.63
C LEU A 38 12.81 -1.55 -8.48
N THR A 39 11.55 -1.92 -8.28
CA THR A 39 11.18 -3.01 -7.37
C THR A 39 10.84 -4.30 -8.11
N GLY A 40 10.75 -4.28 -9.41
CA GLY A 40 10.36 -5.41 -10.27
C GLY A 40 11.23 -5.56 -11.50
N LEU A 41 11.64 -6.76 -11.74
CA LEU A 41 11.86 -7.51 -12.98
C LEU A 41 12.48 -6.82 -14.23
N ARG A 42 13.33 -5.82 -14.14
CA ARG A 42 14.18 -5.53 -15.29
C ARG A 42 15.59 -6.07 -15.04
N PRO A 43 16.04 -7.08 -15.80
CA PRO A 43 17.41 -7.59 -15.69
C PRO A 43 18.47 -6.52 -15.96
N ASP A 44 18.05 -5.44 -16.61
CA ASP A 44 18.89 -4.36 -17.12
C ASP A 44 18.80 -3.07 -16.30
N ASP A 45 18.10 -3.06 -15.14
CA ASP A 45 18.10 -1.92 -14.24
C ASP A 45 19.51 -1.71 -13.69
N ASP A 46 20.16 -0.69 -14.20
CA ASP A 46 21.48 -0.31 -13.77
C ASP A 46 21.44 0.11 -12.28
N ASN A 47 22.46 -0.28 -11.54
CA ASN A 47 22.62 -0.01 -10.13
C ASN A 47 22.53 1.48 -9.76
N ALA A 48 22.92 2.37 -10.66
CA ALA A 48 22.86 3.82 -10.46
C ALA A 48 21.41 4.31 -10.38
N THR A 49 20.52 3.73 -11.19
CA THR A 49 19.10 4.07 -11.19
C THR A 49 18.40 3.60 -9.91
N VAL A 50 18.77 2.41 -9.38
CA VAL A 50 18.24 1.92 -8.09
C VAL A 50 18.58 2.88 -6.95
N ALA A 51 19.77 3.46 -6.95
CA ALA A 51 20.22 4.40 -5.93
C ALA A 51 19.40 5.70 -5.89
N THR A 52 18.74 6.07 -6.99
CA THR A 52 17.97 7.33 -7.11
C THR A 52 16.48 7.17 -6.85
N ALA A 53 15.94 5.94 -6.88
CA ALA A 53 14.52 5.71 -6.62
C ALA A 53 14.20 5.90 -5.13
N ASN A 54 13.15 6.66 -4.88
CA ASN A 54 12.69 7.01 -3.55
C ASN A 54 11.15 6.96 -3.45
N LEU A 55 10.55 7.38 -2.34
CA LEU A 55 9.10 7.36 -2.15
C LEU A 55 8.37 8.21 -3.21
N ASP A 56 8.91 9.38 -3.55
CA ASP A 56 8.31 10.24 -4.58
C ASP A 56 8.31 9.57 -5.96
N THR A 57 9.39 8.85 -6.31
CA THR A 57 9.46 8.05 -7.55
C THR A 57 8.31 7.06 -7.62
N HIS A 58 8.06 6.34 -6.54
CA HIS A 58 6.99 5.34 -6.46
C HIS A 58 5.58 5.96 -6.44
N ALA A 59 5.41 7.09 -5.76
CA ALA A 59 4.16 7.84 -5.83
C ALA A 59 3.86 8.36 -7.25
N ASP A 60 4.90 8.79 -7.96
CA ASP A 60 4.79 9.21 -9.36
C ASP A 60 4.41 8.06 -10.30
N ASP A 61 4.78 6.82 -10.00
CA ASP A 61 4.32 5.65 -10.77
C ASP A 61 2.80 5.53 -10.72
N VAL A 62 2.20 5.71 -9.51
CA VAL A 62 0.75 5.69 -9.33
C VAL A 62 0.10 6.87 -10.06
N LEU A 63 0.62 8.09 -9.88
CA LEU A 63 0.09 9.30 -10.52
C LEU A 63 0.14 9.20 -12.05
N ARG A 64 1.24 8.71 -12.61
CA ARG A 64 1.37 8.48 -14.05
C ARG A 64 0.37 7.46 -14.57
N LEU A 65 0.07 6.40 -13.80
CA LEU A 65 -0.99 5.46 -14.17
C LEU A 65 -2.35 6.15 -14.19
N LEU A 66 -2.72 6.87 -13.12
CA LEU A 66 -4.00 7.58 -13.04
C LEU A 66 -4.19 8.53 -14.23
N ASP A 67 -3.15 9.28 -14.57
CA ASP A 67 -3.18 10.22 -15.69
C ASP A 67 -3.32 9.51 -17.05
N ARG A 68 -2.45 8.54 -17.35
CA ARG A 68 -2.43 7.83 -18.63
C ARG A 68 -3.70 7.03 -18.90
N ALA A 69 -4.28 6.44 -17.86
CA ALA A 69 -5.51 5.66 -17.95
C ALA A 69 -6.77 6.51 -17.75
N HIS A 70 -6.62 7.85 -17.59
CA HIS A 70 -7.72 8.79 -17.34
C HIS A 70 -8.61 8.38 -16.16
N ILE A 71 -8.00 7.87 -15.08
CA ILE A 71 -8.71 7.41 -13.89
C ILE A 71 -9.01 8.60 -13.00
N THR A 72 -10.29 8.92 -12.84
CA THR A 72 -10.77 10.08 -12.05
C THR A 72 -11.41 9.69 -10.72
N SER A 73 -11.53 8.38 -10.44
CA SER A 73 -12.10 7.84 -9.20
C SER A 73 -11.50 6.47 -8.92
N ALA A 74 -10.30 6.46 -8.32
CA ALA A 74 -9.57 5.24 -8.01
C ALA A 74 -9.86 4.73 -6.59
N THR A 75 -9.93 3.41 -6.42
CA THR A 75 -9.63 2.72 -5.17
C THR A 75 -8.15 2.34 -5.17
N LEU A 76 -7.34 3.02 -4.36
CA LEU A 76 -5.94 2.67 -4.18
C LEU A 76 -5.81 1.64 -3.05
N VAL A 77 -5.20 0.51 -3.35
CA VAL A 77 -4.91 -0.55 -2.37
C VAL A 77 -3.40 -0.66 -2.24
N GLY A 78 -2.86 -0.39 -1.05
CA GLY A 78 -1.43 -0.50 -0.78
C GLY A 78 -1.14 -1.59 0.23
N HIS A 79 -0.29 -2.55 -0.13
CA HIS A 79 0.20 -3.58 0.77
C HIS A 79 1.53 -3.15 1.41
N SER A 80 1.68 -3.33 2.72
CA SER A 80 2.96 -3.12 3.41
C SER A 80 3.56 -1.72 3.13
N TYR A 81 4.77 -1.63 2.55
CA TYR A 81 5.38 -0.39 2.08
C TYR A 81 4.47 0.38 1.08
N GLY A 82 3.68 -0.34 0.28
CA GLY A 82 2.72 0.26 -0.63
C GLY A 82 1.74 1.24 0.03
N GLY A 83 1.52 1.12 1.35
CA GLY A 83 0.75 2.08 2.13
C GLY A 83 1.36 3.49 2.15
N MET A 84 2.70 3.61 2.22
CA MET A 84 3.41 4.89 2.08
C MET A 84 3.16 5.49 0.69
N VAL A 85 3.22 4.65 -0.33
CA VAL A 85 3.10 5.06 -1.73
C VAL A 85 1.69 5.57 -2.04
N ILE A 86 0.64 4.83 -1.64
CA ILE A 86 -0.75 5.26 -1.88
C ILE A 86 -1.11 6.51 -1.09
N ALA A 87 -0.54 6.69 0.12
CA ALA A 87 -0.74 7.91 0.90
C ALA A 87 -0.13 9.13 0.18
N ALA A 88 1.13 9.02 -0.28
CA ALA A 88 1.81 10.09 -1.02
C ALA A 88 1.10 10.39 -2.35
N ALA A 89 0.67 9.36 -3.08
CA ALA A 89 -0.04 9.54 -4.35
C ALA A 89 -1.42 10.17 -4.14
N ALA A 90 -2.20 9.73 -3.16
CA ALA A 90 -3.52 10.27 -2.88
C ALA A 90 -3.49 11.74 -2.44
N ASP A 91 -2.52 12.13 -1.61
CA ASP A 91 -2.34 13.54 -1.21
C ASP A 91 -2.04 14.45 -2.40
N ARG A 92 -1.38 13.92 -3.44
CA ARG A 92 -0.97 14.66 -4.65
C ARG A 92 -1.97 14.56 -5.81
N ALA A 93 -2.88 13.58 -5.79
CA ALA A 93 -3.81 13.27 -6.90
C ALA A 93 -4.95 14.30 -7.08
N ARG A 94 -5.06 15.31 -6.22
CA ARG A 94 -6.04 16.41 -6.34
C ARG A 94 -7.48 15.95 -6.64
N GLY A 95 -7.93 14.89 -5.97
CA GLY A 95 -9.32 14.41 -6.07
C GLY A 95 -9.54 13.16 -6.95
N GLY A 96 -8.50 12.60 -7.57
CA GLY A 96 -8.61 11.37 -8.38
C GLY A 96 -8.74 10.06 -7.58
N VAL A 97 -8.88 10.13 -6.25
CA VAL A 97 -8.94 8.97 -5.36
C VAL A 97 -10.20 9.03 -4.51
N SER A 98 -11.02 8.00 -4.60
CA SER A 98 -12.29 7.88 -3.84
C SER A 98 -12.20 6.97 -2.62
N ARG A 99 -11.23 6.04 -2.61
CA ARG A 99 -11.03 5.08 -1.52
C ARG A 99 -9.56 4.75 -1.36
N LEU A 100 -9.10 4.67 -0.10
CA LEU A 100 -7.79 4.16 0.28
C LEU A 100 -7.96 2.90 1.11
N VAL A 101 -7.26 1.83 0.74
CA VAL A 101 -7.22 0.59 1.48
C VAL A 101 -5.76 0.25 1.79
N HIS A 102 -5.42 0.30 3.06
CA HIS A 102 -4.11 -0.12 3.56
C HIS A 102 -4.19 -1.59 3.98
N LEU A 103 -3.72 -2.48 3.14
CA LEU A 103 -3.70 -3.93 3.38
C LEU A 103 -2.44 -4.30 4.14
N ASP A 104 -2.57 -4.47 5.45
CA ASP A 104 -1.46 -4.73 6.38
C ASP A 104 -0.24 -3.84 6.10
N ALA A 105 -0.46 -2.53 6.12
CA ALA A 105 0.41 -1.54 5.50
C ALA A 105 0.64 -0.31 6.38
N TYR A 106 1.70 0.44 6.08
CA TYR A 106 1.96 1.72 6.73
C TYR A 106 0.86 2.74 6.42
N VAL A 107 0.41 3.46 7.45
CA VAL A 107 -0.47 4.64 7.36
C VAL A 107 0.27 5.82 7.96
N PRO A 108 1.06 6.54 7.16
CA PRO A 108 1.97 7.56 7.67
C PRO A 108 1.22 8.84 8.09
N ARG A 109 1.80 9.53 9.08
CA ARG A 109 1.57 10.95 9.34
C ARG A 109 2.57 11.80 8.55
N ASP A 110 2.30 13.09 8.44
CA ASP A 110 3.25 14.02 7.85
C ASP A 110 4.62 13.95 8.56
N GLY A 111 5.70 13.92 7.78
CA GLY A 111 7.08 13.79 8.26
C GLY A 111 7.52 12.39 8.64
N GLU A 112 6.65 11.38 8.63
CA GLU A 112 7.05 9.98 8.88
C GLU A 112 7.65 9.34 7.63
N SER A 113 8.40 8.26 7.84
CA SER A 113 8.93 7.38 6.80
C SER A 113 8.64 5.92 7.16
N CYS A 114 8.80 5.01 6.22
CA CYS A 114 8.76 3.58 6.53
C CYS A 114 9.74 3.23 7.65
N TRP A 115 10.95 3.81 7.60
CA TRP A 115 11.99 3.64 8.62
C TRP A 115 11.56 4.13 10.01
N SER A 116 10.97 5.32 10.11
CA SER A 116 10.56 5.88 11.40
C SER A 116 9.36 5.14 12.00
N SER A 117 8.50 4.57 11.15
CA SER A 117 7.23 3.93 11.53
C SER A 117 7.34 2.41 11.72
N THR A 118 8.54 1.82 11.53
CA THR A 118 8.75 0.39 11.70
C THR A 118 9.44 0.05 13.03
N THR A 119 9.48 -1.24 13.38
CA THR A 119 10.17 -1.73 14.57
C THR A 119 11.69 -1.80 14.37
N GLU A 120 12.45 -1.89 15.47
CA GLU A 120 13.88 -2.06 15.44
C GLU A 120 14.30 -3.33 14.69
N LEU A 121 13.52 -4.41 14.81
CA LEU A 121 13.75 -5.66 14.08
C LEU A 121 13.81 -5.41 12.55
N TYR A 122 12.87 -4.62 12.02
CA TYR A 122 12.85 -4.29 10.58
C TYR A 122 13.93 -3.32 10.19
N ARG A 123 14.27 -2.33 11.01
CA ARG A 123 15.40 -1.42 10.74
C ARG A 123 16.70 -2.20 10.58
N GLN A 124 16.98 -3.12 11.51
CA GLN A 124 18.16 -3.99 11.44
C GLN A 124 18.15 -4.86 10.17
N ALA A 125 16.98 -5.42 9.80
CA ALA A 125 16.83 -6.20 8.58
C ALA A 125 17.08 -5.36 7.31
N PHE A 126 16.62 -4.12 7.27
CA PHE A 126 16.87 -3.20 6.16
C PHE A 126 18.35 -2.86 6.03
N VAL A 127 19.03 -2.55 7.14
CA VAL A 127 20.47 -2.28 7.14
C VAL A 127 21.25 -3.50 6.69
N ALA A 128 20.96 -4.67 7.25
CA ALA A 128 21.61 -5.93 6.86
C ALA A 128 21.37 -6.25 5.36
N GLY A 129 20.15 -6.06 4.87
CA GLY A 129 19.82 -6.25 3.46
C GLY A 129 20.55 -5.29 2.51
N ALA A 130 20.84 -4.06 2.97
CA ALA A 130 21.55 -3.04 2.20
C ALA A 130 23.07 -3.13 2.32
N ALA A 131 23.63 -3.91 3.25
CA ALA A 131 25.04 -3.90 3.60
C ALA A 131 26.00 -4.12 2.42
N SER A 132 25.60 -4.88 1.41
CA SER A 132 26.45 -5.17 0.24
C SER A 132 26.47 -4.08 -0.82
N THR A 133 25.45 -3.21 -0.87
CA THR A 133 25.29 -2.19 -1.91
C THR A 133 25.23 -0.77 -1.36
N GLY A 134 24.77 -0.60 -0.13
CA GLY A 134 24.48 0.71 0.48
C GLY A 134 23.17 1.34 0.03
N TYR A 135 22.56 0.91 -1.08
CA TYR A 135 21.39 1.57 -1.67
C TYR A 135 20.20 0.64 -1.99
N ALA A 136 20.41 -0.67 -2.00
CA ALA A 136 19.37 -1.65 -2.31
C ALA A 136 19.26 -2.71 -1.21
N VAL A 137 18.08 -2.79 -0.60
CA VAL A 137 17.76 -3.77 0.43
C VAL A 137 17.37 -5.09 -0.21
N ARG A 138 18.20 -6.12 -0.08
CA ARG A 138 17.91 -7.46 -0.61
C ARG A 138 16.78 -8.13 0.16
N PRO A 139 15.93 -8.95 -0.51
CA PRO A 139 14.99 -9.80 0.19
C PRO A 139 15.73 -10.81 1.06
N ARG A 140 15.04 -11.37 2.06
CA ARG A 140 15.60 -12.42 2.92
C ARG A 140 15.90 -13.69 2.12
N ASP A 141 16.90 -14.42 2.55
CA ASP A 141 17.23 -15.73 1.97
C ASP A 141 16.01 -16.67 2.07
N GLY A 142 15.80 -17.47 1.02
CA GLY A 142 14.65 -18.38 0.92
C GLY A 142 13.32 -17.71 0.55
N ALA A 143 13.32 -16.40 0.27
CA ALA A 143 12.13 -15.70 -0.24
C ALA A 143 11.77 -16.15 -1.66
N ASP A 144 10.53 -15.85 -2.09
CA ASP A 144 10.08 -16.09 -3.47
C ASP A 144 11.11 -15.54 -4.47
N PRO A 145 11.55 -16.33 -5.47
CA PRO A 145 12.59 -15.94 -6.42
C PRO A 145 12.21 -14.75 -7.30
N ARG A 146 10.93 -14.37 -7.35
CA ARG A 146 10.43 -13.18 -8.05
C ARG A 146 10.71 -11.88 -7.27
N ARG A 147 11.00 -11.96 -5.96
CA ARG A 147 11.35 -10.78 -5.15
C ARG A 147 12.64 -10.15 -5.63
N ARG A 148 12.69 -8.83 -5.66
CA ARG A 148 13.82 -8.04 -6.13
C ARG A 148 14.32 -7.11 -5.02
N PRO A 149 15.60 -6.69 -5.06
CA PRO A 149 16.10 -5.68 -4.15
C PRO A 149 15.25 -4.42 -4.20
N HIS A 150 15.01 -3.84 -3.01
CA HIS A 150 14.17 -2.66 -2.85
C HIS A 150 15.03 -1.41 -2.62
N PRO A 151 14.76 -0.26 -3.29
CA PRO A 151 15.54 0.97 -3.09
C PRO A 151 15.51 1.43 -1.64
N PHE A 152 16.67 1.51 -0.99
CA PHE A 152 16.75 1.86 0.43
C PHE A 152 16.27 3.31 0.69
N ALA A 153 16.56 4.23 -0.23
CA ALA A 153 16.12 5.62 -0.13
C ALA A 153 14.60 5.75 0.01
N SER A 154 13.82 4.86 -0.60
CA SER A 154 12.35 4.89 -0.50
C SER A 154 11.82 4.51 0.89
N LEU A 155 12.57 3.73 1.65
CA LEU A 155 12.23 3.38 3.04
C LEU A 155 12.63 4.50 4.02
N LEU A 156 13.61 5.31 3.66
CA LEU A 156 14.16 6.38 4.50
C LEU A 156 13.46 7.72 4.27
N GLN A 157 12.99 7.98 3.06
CA GLN A 157 12.39 9.26 2.71
C GLN A 157 11.13 9.52 3.55
N THR A 158 11.09 10.70 4.17
CA THR A 158 9.92 11.18 4.90
C THR A 158 8.85 11.65 3.93
N ILE A 159 7.60 11.26 4.20
CA ILE A 159 6.45 11.73 3.44
C ILE A 159 6.15 13.19 3.80
N LYS A 160 5.71 13.96 2.80
CA LYS A 160 5.16 15.29 2.98
C LYS A 160 3.69 15.27 2.58
N LEU A 161 2.82 15.50 3.55
CA LEU A 161 1.37 15.55 3.35
C LEU A 161 0.90 17.00 3.43
N THR A 162 0.05 17.39 2.47
CA THR A 162 -0.55 18.74 2.39
C THR A 162 -1.89 18.82 3.10
N GLY A 163 -2.41 17.68 3.58
CA GLY A 163 -3.75 17.55 4.16
C GLY A 163 -4.83 17.12 3.17
N THR A 164 -4.51 17.02 1.87
CA THR A 164 -5.45 16.57 0.84
C THR A 164 -5.86 15.10 1.06
N LEU A 165 -4.97 14.28 1.61
CA LEU A 165 -5.26 12.90 1.98
C LEU A 165 -6.50 12.77 2.89
N ALA A 166 -6.70 13.72 3.80
CA ALA A 166 -7.86 13.74 4.70
C ALA A 166 -9.20 13.96 3.97
N GLN A 167 -9.15 14.41 2.71
CA GLN A 167 -10.34 14.61 1.88
C GLN A 167 -10.77 13.34 1.15
N VAL A 168 -9.99 12.25 1.19
CA VAL A 168 -10.39 10.97 0.61
C VAL A 168 -11.58 10.43 1.40
N PRO A 169 -12.75 10.22 0.75
CA PRO A 169 -14.00 9.96 1.46
C PRO A 169 -14.01 8.66 2.26
N ARG A 170 -13.25 7.67 1.82
CA ARG A 170 -13.22 6.34 2.44
C ARG A 170 -11.80 5.88 2.67
N ARG A 171 -11.49 5.59 3.95
CA ARG A 171 -10.17 5.13 4.38
C ARG A 171 -10.29 3.86 5.20
N GLU A 172 -9.59 2.83 4.79
CA GLU A 172 -9.68 1.50 5.37
C GLU A 172 -8.30 0.94 5.70
N PHE A 173 -8.27 0.18 6.79
CA PHE A 173 -7.11 -0.58 7.19
C PHE A 173 -7.51 -2.04 7.40
N ILE A 174 -6.88 -2.95 6.66
CA ILE A 174 -7.03 -4.39 6.81
C ILE A 174 -5.79 -4.88 7.57
N TYR A 175 -5.99 -5.32 8.80
CA TYR A 175 -4.95 -5.83 9.68
C TYR A 175 -4.86 -7.35 9.57
N CYS A 176 -3.66 -7.88 9.30
CA CYS A 176 -3.41 -9.31 9.26
C CYS A 176 -3.00 -9.81 10.65
N SER A 177 -3.90 -10.51 11.35
CA SER A 177 -3.71 -10.91 12.75
C SER A 177 -2.97 -12.23 12.94
N GLY A 178 -2.64 -12.95 11.88
CA GLY A 178 -1.97 -14.25 11.97
C GLY A 178 -0.44 -14.19 12.16
N TRP A 179 0.15 -13.01 12.37
CA TRP A 179 1.60 -12.81 12.57
C TRP A 179 1.95 -11.75 13.63
N GLU A 180 1.10 -11.64 14.65
CA GLU A 180 1.14 -10.59 15.68
C GLU A 180 2.51 -10.40 16.35
N ASP A 181 3.27 -11.47 16.56
CA ASP A 181 4.59 -11.41 17.19
C ASP A 181 5.65 -10.62 16.39
N ARG A 182 5.39 -10.32 15.13
CA ARG A 182 6.35 -9.68 14.21
C ARG A 182 5.83 -8.44 13.52
N THR A 183 4.53 -8.19 13.58
CA THR A 183 3.92 -7.06 12.87
C THR A 183 4.37 -5.71 13.44
N PRO A 184 4.73 -4.75 12.60
CA PRO A 184 4.93 -3.36 13.03
C PRO A 184 3.61 -2.60 13.17
N PHE A 185 2.44 -3.22 12.94
CA PHE A 185 1.17 -2.53 12.75
C PHE A 185 0.18 -2.67 13.91
N ALA A 186 0.53 -3.36 15.00
CA ALA A 186 -0.38 -3.57 16.14
C ALA A 186 -0.81 -2.24 16.81
N GLU A 187 0.15 -1.34 17.06
CA GLU A 187 -0.15 0.00 17.61
C GLU A 187 -0.91 0.86 16.59
N LEU A 188 -0.56 0.74 15.32
CA LEU A 188 -1.27 1.41 14.24
C LEU A 188 -2.74 0.99 14.17
N ARG A 189 -3.02 -0.33 14.23
CA ARG A 189 -4.39 -0.87 14.30
C ARG A 189 -5.17 -0.24 15.44
N THR A 190 -4.62 -0.22 16.66
CA THR A 190 -5.27 0.38 17.83
C THR A 190 -5.57 1.86 17.63
N ARG A 191 -4.62 2.61 17.06
CA ARG A 191 -4.79 4.03 16.72
C ARG A 191 -5.93 4.25 15.74
N LEU A 192 -5.98 3.46 14.67
CA LEU A 192 -6.98 3.62 13.62
C LEU A 192 -8.37 3.15 14.05
N GLN A 193 -8.47 2.15 14.93
CA GLN A 193 -9.75 1.73 15.53
C GLN A 193 -10.38 2.83 16.39
N ALA A 194 -9.58 3.70 16.98
CA ALA A 194 -10.06 4.83 17.78
C ALA A 194 -10.44 6.06 16.94
N ASP A 195 -10.12 6.06 15.64
CA ASP A 195 -10.40 7.16 14.72
C ASP A 195 -11.66 6.87 13.89
N PRO A 196 -12.77 7.63 14.08
CA PRO A 196 -14.04 7.38 13.39
C PRO A 196 -13.97 7.58 11.87
N GLU A 197 -12.90 8.19 11.36
CA GLU A 197 -12.70 8.38 9.93
C GLU A 197 -12.06 7.16 9.23
N TRP A 198 -11.72 6.13 10.01
CA TRP A 198 -11.15 4.88 9.52
C TRP A 198 -12.07 3.70 9.74
N GLN A 199 -12.14 2.82 8.75
CA GLN A 199 -12.73 1.49 8.90
C GLN A 199 -11.60 0.47 9.05
N VAL A 200 -11.63 -0.30 10.13
CA VAL A 200 -10.61 -1.29 10.44
C VAL A 200 -11.20 -2.69 10.38
N HIS A 201 -10.55 -3.56 9.62
CA HIS A 201 -10.92 -4.96 9.45
C HIS A 201 -9.79 -5.86 9.91
N ASP A 202 -10.11 -6.94 10.62
CA ASP A 202 -9.15 -7.98 10.97
C ASP A 202 -9.27 -9.15 10.02
N LEU A 203 -8.13 -9.62 9.52
CA LEU A 203 -8.02 -10.78 8.66
C LEU A 203 -7.05 -11.79 9.30
N PRO A 204 -7.48 -13.03 9.62
CA PRO A 204 -6.63 -14.02 10.32
C PRO A 204 -5.65 -14.70 9.36
N THR A 205 -4.74 -13.91 8.77
CA THR A 205 -3.67 -14.35 7.86
C THR A 205 -2.32 -13.82 8.30
N GLY A 206 -1.25 -14.35 7.73
CA GLY A 206 0.06 -13.72 7.75
C GLY A 206 0.10 -12.45 6.91
N HIS A 207 1.30 -11.87 6.78
CA HIS A 207 1.52 -10.59 6.08
C HIS A 207 1.18 -10.63 4.58
N ASP A 208 1.42 -11.75 3.92
CA ASP A 208 1.17 -11.93 2.48
C ASP A 208 -0.29 -12.38 2.20
N ALA A 209 -1.29 -11.68 2.79
CA ALA A 209 -2.70 -12.02 2.74
C ALA A 209 -3.24 -12.21 1.31
N MET A 210 -2.71 -11.47 0.33
CA MET A 210 -3.10 -11.60 -1.07
C MET A 210 -2.79 -12.98 -1.64
N HIS A 211 -1.81 -13.67 -1.06
CA HIS A 211 -1.42 -15.03 -1.43
C HIS A 211 -2.09 -16.09 -0.53
N GLU A 212 -2.17 -15.80 0.77
CA GLU A 212 -2.70 -16.75 1.77
C GLU A 212 -4.22 -16.89 1.73
N ALA A 213 -4.95 -15.79 1.49
CA ALA A 213 -6.41 -15.74 1.50
C ALA A 213 -6.96 -14.76 0.45
N PRO A 214 -6.68 -14.96 -0.86
CA PRO A 214 -7.07 -14.03 -1.92
C PRO A 214 -8.58 -13.78 -1.98
N ASP A 215 -9.40 -14.80 -1.74
CA ASP A 215 -10.86 -14.65 -1.74
C ASP A 215 -11.34 -13.76 -0.60
N ALA A 216 -10.76 -13.86 0.59
CA ALA A 216 -11.11 -13.01 1.71
C ALA A 216 -10.66 -11.56 1.48
N VAL A 217 -9.45 -11.35 0.91
CA VAL A 217 -8.99 -10.02 0.50
C VAL A 217 -9.93 -9.43 -0.54
N ALA A 218 -10.28 -10.18 -1.59
CA ALA A 218 -11.20 -9.72 -2.62
C ALA A 218 -12.58 -9.38 -2.04
N ALA A 219 -13.12 -10.20 -1.13
CA ALA A 219 -14.40 -9.94 -0.47
C ALA A 219 -14.41 -8.62 0.30
N LEU A 220 -13.34 -8.30 1.06
CA LEU A 220 -13.19 -7.03 1.75
C LEU A 220 -13.07 -5.85 0.77
N LEU A 221 -12.36 -6.03 -0.33
CA LEU A 221 -12.24 -5.00 -1.36
C LEU A 221 -13.56 -4.72 -2.09
N LEU A 222 -14.40 -5.74 -2.27
CA LEU A 222 -15.69 -5.67 -2.95
C LEU A 222 -16.85 -5.25 -2.05
N ASP A 223 -16.67 -5.17 -0.73
CA ASP A 223 -17.78 -4.85 0.19
C ASP A 223 -18.17 -3.36 0.10
N GLU A 224 -19.23 -3.11 -0.70
CA GLU A 224 -19.81 -1.77 -0.86
C GLU A 224 -20.71 -1.37 0.33
N ARG A 225 -21.17 -2.31 1.17
CA ARG A 225 -22.04 -2.01 2.32
C ARG A 225 -21.35 -1.20 3.39
N LEU A 226 -20.02 -1.24 3.42
CA LEU A 226 -19.19 -0.40 4.28
C LEU A 226 -19.17 1.06 3.82
N ALA A 227 -19.61 1.37 2.59
CA ALA A 227 -19.71 2.73 2.07
C ALA A 227 -20.90 3.50 2.66
N ASP A 228 -22.02 2.83 2.98
CA ASP A 228 -23.25 3.48 3.45
C ASP A 228 -23.20 3.88 4.93
N ALA A 229 -22.33 3.28 5.73
CA ALA A 229 -22.23 3.54 7.17
C ALA A 229 -21.59 4.90 7.52
N SER A 230 -20.87 5.52 6.58
CA SER A 230 -20.15 6.78 6.78
C SER A 230 -20.88 8.03 6.27
N THR A 231 -22.08 7.89 5.69
CA THR A 231 -22.89 9.04 5.28
C THR A 231 -23.71 9.51 6.48
N PRO A 232 -23.43 10.69 7.09
CA PRO A 232 -24.29 11.21 8.15
C PRO A 232 -25.67 11.45 7.56
N ARG A 233 -26.70 10.76 8.08
CA ARG A 233 -28.10 11.05 7.75
C ARG A 233 -28.33 12.54 8.00
N ARG A 234 -28.44 13.32 6.93
CA ARG A 234 -28.96 14.69 7.00
C ARG A 234 -30.33 14.58 7.69
N GLN A 235 -30.39 14.92 8.97
CA GLN A 235 -31.68 15.14 9.63
C GLN A 235 -32.37 16.25 8.86
N ALA A 236 -33.44 15.90 8.16
CA ALA A 236 -34.38 16.87 7.61
C ALA A 236 -34.93 17.67 8.80
N ARG A 237 -34.55 18.93 8.90
CA ARG A 237 -35.24 19.88 9.77
C ARG A 237 -36.58 20.17 9.13
N THR A 238 -37.65 19.69 9.71
CA THR A 238 -39.01 20.18 9.54
C THR A 238 -39.18 21.54 10.21
#